data_87bd94d9cb79842faa8f3e66503e7ba5
#
_entry.id   87bd94d9cb79842faa8f3e66503e7ba5
#
_cell.length_a   1.000
_cell.length_b   1.000
_cell.length_c   1.000
_cell.angle_alpha   90.00
_cell.angle_beta   90.00
_cell.angle_gamma   90.00
#
_symmetry.space_group_name_H-M   'P 1'
#
loop_
_entity.id
_entity.type
_entity.pdbx_description
1 polymer ?
#
loop_
_entity_poly.entity_id
_entity_poly.type
_entity_poly.pdbx_seq_one_letter_code
_entity_poly.pdbx_strand_id
1 'polypeptide(L)'
;MTPEEVAAAPSVARWFDSARLHSDPEEEKQFRLKLLGDFCAHMNQSPDELAAGLRRTTKAGDEAISGKRRAAMDAAIDEFVDKCGYTGRDAVVNGNMLRSFLVHNGIFIQGRAWRG
;
A
#
# COMPACT_ATOMS: atom_id res chain seq x y z
N MET A 1 12.81 -1.04 7.59
CA MET A 1 13.25 -1.60 6.29
C MET A 1 13.91 -0.51 5.46
N THR A 2 14.98 -0.84 4.77
CA THR A 2 15.58 0.06 3.80
C THR A 2 14.78 0.03 2.49
N PRO A 3 14.88 1.08 1.63
CA PRO A 3 14.25 1.04 0.32
C PRO A 3 14.67 -0.16 -0.52
N GLU A 4 15.90 -0.61 -0.42
CA GLU A 4 16.41 -1.80 -1.11
C GLU A 4 15.70 -3.07 -0.65
N GLU A 5 15.49 -3.21 0.65
CA GLU A 5 14.75 -4.36 1.22
C GLU A 5 13.30 -4.34 0.77
N VAL A 6 12.67 -3.17 0.76
CA VAL A 6 11.29 -3.01 0.26
C VAL A 6 11.23 -3.42 -1.22
N ALA A 7 12.15 -2.91 -2.03
CA ALA A 7 12.18 -3.20 -3.47
C ALA A 7 12.38 -4.70 -3.78
N ALA A 8 13.01 -5.43 -2.88
CA ALA A 8 13.26 -6.87 -3.06
C ALA A 8 12.01 -7.73 -2.83
N ALA A 9 10.95 -7.18 -2.25
CA ALA A 9 9.73 -7.95 -1.97
C ALA A 9 8.96 -8.26 -3.26
N PRO A 10 8.50 -9.51 -3.48
CA PRO A 10 7.72 -9.86 -4.66
C PRO A 10 6.47 -9.00 -4.89
N SER A 11 5.77 -8.61 -3.81
CA SER A 11 4.60 -7.75 -3.90
C SER A 11 4.94 -6.36 -4.43
N VAL A 12 6.12 -5.85 -4.10
CA VAL A 12 6.60 -4.55 -4.59
C VAL A 12 6.98 -4.65 -6.07
N ALA A 13 7.62 -5.75 -6.47
CA ALA A 13 7.91 -6.01 -7.88
C ALA A 13 6.62 -6.03 -8.71
N ARG A 14 5.57 -6.70 -8.22
CA ARG A 14 4.26 -6.72 -8.89
C ARG A 14 3.66 -5.32 -9.01
N TRP A 15 3.77 -4.51 -7.95
CA TRP A 15 3.29 -3.13 -7.96
C TRP A 15 3.97 -2.32 -9.05
N PHE A 16 5.30 -2.34 -9.07
CA PHE A 16 6.08 -1.58 -10.05
C PHE A 16 5.82 -2.04 -11.48
N ASP A 17 5.69 -3.35 -11.71
CA ASP A 17 5.38 -3.90 -13.03
C ASP A 17 3.96 -3.51 -13.48
N SER A 18 2.98 -3.76 -12.63
CA SER A 18 1.56 -3.54 -12.95
C SER A 18 1.22 -2.06 -13.12
N ALA A 19 1.75 -1.20 -12.27
CA ALA A 19 1.51 0.23 -12.32
C ALA A 19 2.49 0.97 -13.25
N ARG A 20 3.42 0.24 -13.88
CA ARG A 20 4.41 0.78 -14.82
C ARG A 20 5.28 1.88 -14.18
N LEU A 21 5.76 1.61 -12.97
CA LEU A 21 6.55 2.59 -12.21
C LEU A 21 8.05 2.56 -12.52
N HIS A 22 8.52 1.55 -13.26
CA HIS A 22 9.96 1.41 -13.56
C HIS A 22 10.54 2.57 -14.36
N SER A 23 9.73 3.23 -15.17
CA SER A 23 10.14 4.37 -15.99
C SER A 23 10.00 5.73 -15.28
N ASP A 24 9.49 5.74 -14.06
CA ASP A 24 9.36 6.97 -13.28
C ASP A 24 10.74 7.50 -12.86
N PRO A 25 10.85 8.80 -12.57
CA PRO A 25 12.09 9.36 -12.03
C PRO A 25 12.54 8.62 -10.77
N GLU A 26 13.85 8.46 -10.61
CA GLU A 26 14.42 7.74 -9.48
C GLU A 26 13.97 8.30 -8.13
N GLU A 27 13.87 9.62 -8.02
CA GLU A 27 13.39 10.28 -6.79
C GLU A 27 11.98 9.82 -6.41
N GLU A 28 11.09 9.71 -7.39
CA GLU A 28 9.72 9.25 -7.17
C GLU A 28 9.68 7.77 -6.75
N LYS A 29 10.49 6.94 -7.40
CA LYS A 29 10.59 5.53 -7.04
C LYS A 29 11.08 5.37 -5.60
N GLN A 30 12.13 6.10 -5.23
CA GLN A 30 12.67 6.06 -3.87
C GLN A 30 11.67 6.57 -2.84
N PHE A 31 10.92 7.61 -3.16
CA PHE A 31 9.87 8.11 -2.27
C PHE A 31 8.79 7.05 -2.03
N ARG A 32 8.33 6.36 -3.08
CA ARG A 32 7.35 5.29 -2.95
C ARG A 32 7.85 4.14 -2.07
N LEU A 33 9.09 3.73 -2.28
CA LEU A 33 9.71 2.65 -1.49
C LEU A 33 9.85 3.05 -0.02
N LYS A 34 10.27 4.29 0.23
CA LYS A 34 10.41 4.81 1.59
C LYS A 34 9.05 4.89 2.28
N LEU A 35 8.05 5.44 1.61
CA LEU A 35 6.71 5.59 2.18
C LEU A 35 6.12 4.23 2.53
N LEU A 36 6.22 3.27 1.62
CA LEU A 36 5.74 1.91 1.88
C LEU A 36 6.52 1.25 3.01
N GLY A 37 7.84 1.40 3.02
CA GLY A 37 8.68 0.87 4.10
C GLY A 37 8.32 1.43 5.47
N ASP A 38 8.07 2.73 5.54
CA ASP A 38 7.64 3.39 6.77
C ASP A 38 6.26 2.88 7.21
N PHE A 39 5.35 2.69 6.27
CA PHE A 39 4.04 2.11 6.57
C PHE A 39 4.15 0.66 7.06
N CYS A 40 5.02 -0.13 6.44
CA CYS A 40 5.30 -1.49 6.89
C CYS A 40 5.81 -1.52 8.34
N ALA A 41 6.70 -0.60 8.68
CA ALA A 41 7.21 -0.46 10.05
C ALA A 41 6.08 -0.08 11.02
N HIS A 42 5.23 0.85 10.61
CA HIS A 42 4.06 1.27 11.41
C HIS A 42 3.10 0.10 11.68
N MET A 43 2.89 -0.75 10.67
CA MET A 43 2.01 -1.91 10.77
C MET A 43 2.71 -3.14 11.36
N ASN A 44 4.03 -3.09 11.53
CA ASN A 44 4.86 -4.22 11.94
C ASN A 44 4.68 -5.44 11.02
N GLN A 45 4.65 -5.18 9.71
CA GLN A 45 4.47 -6.21 8.68
C GLN A 45 5.36 -5.91 7.48
N SER A 46 5.76 -6.95 6.75
CA SER A 46 6.46 -6.79 5.47
C SER A 46 5.46 -6.39 4.37
N PRO A 47 5.93 -5.91 3.21
CA PRO A 47 5.04 -5.64 2.08
C PRO A 47 4.21 -6.86 1.69
N ASP A 48 4.83 -8.04 1.63
CA ASP A 48 4.13 -9.28 1.28
C ASP A 48 3.09 -9.67 2.33
N GLU A 49 3.39 -9.46 3.61
CA GLU A 49 2.44 -9.71 4.69
C GLU A 49 1.25 -8.75 4.62
N LEU A 50 1.48 -7.47 4.29
CA LEU A 50 0.39 -6.50 4.11
C LEU A 50 -0.56 -6.97 3.01
N ALA A 51 -0.01 -7.38 1.86
CA ALA A 51 -0.82 -7.83 0.73
C ALA A 51 -1.56 -9.13 1.05
N ALA A 52 -0.90 -10.10 1.70
CA ALA A 52 -1.49 -11.39 2.01
C ALA A 52 -2.50 -11.33 3.16
N GLY A 53 -2.30 -10.44 4.13
CA GLY A 53 -3.09 -10.37 5.35
C GLY A 53 -4.54 -9.97 5.17
N LEU A 54 -4.91 -9.45 4.00
CA LEU A 54 -6.29 -9.06 3.69
C LEU A 54 -7.13 -10.18 3.09
N ARG A 55 -6.50 -11.32 2.78
CA ARG A 55 -7.19 -12.48 2.21
C ARG A 55 -7.64 -13.42 3.32
N ARG A 56 -8.73 -14.12 3.06
CA ARG A 56 -9.24 -15.18 3.95
C ARG A 56 -9.68 -16.37 3.12
N THR A 57 -9.69 -17.56 3.74
CA THR A 57 -10.23 -18.76 3.11
C THR A 57 -11.71 -18.86 3.45
N THR A 58 -12.56 -19.04 2.44
CA THR A 58 -14.00 -19.22 2.63
C THR A 58 -14.28 -20.67 3.09
N LYS A 59 -15.51 -20.92 3.52
CA LYS A 59 -15.96 -22.28 3.91
C LYS A 59 -15.86 -23.27 2.74
N ALA A 60 -15.95 -22.78 1.50
CA ALA A 60 -15.81 -23.60 0.29
C ALA A 60 -14.34 -23.88 -0.07
N GLY A 61 -13.37 -23.34 0.66
CA GLY A 61 -11.95 -23.49 0.39
C GLY A 61 -11.36 -22.46 -0.56
N ASP A 62 -12.15 -21.52 -1.05
CA ASP A 62 -11.70 -20.46 -1.95
C ASP A 62 -11.10 -19.30 -1.17
N GLU A 63 -10.16 -18.59 -1.80
CA GLU A 63 -9.63 -17.34 -1.23
C GLU A 63 -10.56 -16.18 -1.57
N ALA A 64 -10.76 -15.29 -0.59
CA ALA A 64 -11.55 -14.08 -0.75
C ALA A 64 -10.88 -12.93 0.01
N ILE A 65 -11.19 -11.71 -0.41
CA ILE A 65 -10.74 -10.51 0.32
C ILE A 65 -11.69 -10.30 1.51
N SER A 66 -11.12 -10.15 2.70
CA SER A 66 -11.90 -9.84 3.89
C SER A 66 -12.33 -8.36 3.86
N GLY A 67 -13.63 -8.12 3.79
CA GLY A 67 -14.18 -6.75 3.82
C GLY A 67 -13.83 -6.02 5.12
N LYS A 68 -13.85 -6.73 6.24
CA LYS A 68 -13.50 -6.17 7.56
C LYS A 68 -12.03 -5.77 7.61
N ARG A 69 -11.13 -6.64 7.15
CA ARG A 69 -9.69 -6.36 7.15
C ARG A 69 -9.34 -5.25 6.16
N ARG A 70 -10.02 -5.22 5.02
CA ARG A 70 -9.85 -4.17 4.01
C ARG A 70 -10.24 -2.80 4.58
N ALA A 71 -11.37 -2.70 5.28
CA ALA A 71 -11.82 -1.47 5.92
C ALA A 71 -10.82 -1.03 7.01
N ALA A 72 -10.31 -1.97 7.80
CA ALA A 72 -9.30 -1.68 8.81
C ALA A 72 -8.00 -1.18 8.19
N MET A 73 -7.59 -1.75 7.06
CA MET A 73 -6.40 -1.32 6.32
C MET A 73 -6.59 0.10 5.78
N ASP A 74 -7.75 0.40 5.21
CA ASP A 74 -8.06 1.72 4.69
C ASP A 74 -7.97 2.79 5.81
N ALA A 75 -8.53 2.49 6.98
CA ALA A 75 -8.43 3.37 8.15
C ALA A 75 -6.99 3.50 8.65
N ALA A 76 -6.21 2.42 8.63
CA ALA A 76 -4.80 2.44 9.04
C ALA A 76 -3.95 3.31 8.11
N ILE A 77 -4.23 3.32 6.81
CA ILE A 77 -3.55 4.19 5.84
C ILE A 77 -3.82 5.66 6.19
N ASP A 78 -5.06 6.03 6.43
CA ASP A 78 -5.42 7.41 6.79
C ASP A 78 -4.75 7.83 8.11
N GLU A 79 -4.74 6.96 9.10
CA GLU A 79 -4.08 7.22 10.39
C GLU A 79 -2.56 7.41 10.22
N PHE A 80 -1.93 6.55 9.43
CA PHE A 80 -0.48 6.64 9.19
C PHE A 80 -0.12 7.94 8.49
N VAL A 81 -0.88 8.31 7.45
CA VAL A 81 -0.66 9.55 6.70
C VAL A 81 -0.80 10.77 7.61
N ASP A 82 -1.79 10.77 8.50
CA ASP A 82 -1.98 11.82 9.49
C ASP A 82 -0.79 11.90 10.46
N LYS A 83 -0.33 10.77 10.97
CA LYS A 83 0.84 10.71 11.86
C LYS A 83 2.12 11.19 11.20
N CYS A 84 2.26 11.02 9.89
CA CYS A 84 3.40 11.54 9.14
C CYS A 84 3.38 13.07 9.00
N GLY A 85 2.27 13.70 9.34
CA GLY A 85 2.11 15.15 9.24
C GLY A 85 1.65 15.63 7.87
N TYR A 86 1.29 14.73 6.97
CA TYR A 86 0.74 15.10 5.67
C TYR A 86 -0.68 15.64 5.83
N THR A 87 -0.98 16.72 5.14
CA THR A 87 -2.29 17.37 5.16
C THR A 87 -2.75 17.74 3.76
N GLY A 88 -4.05 17.98 3.59
CA GLY A 88 -4.60 18.44 2.35
C GLY A 88 -4.34 17.48 1.20
N ARG A 89 -3.86 18.03 0.09
CA ARG A 89 -3.58 17.24 -1.11
C ARG A 89 -2.51 16.16 -0.88
N ASP A 90 -1.48 16.48 -0.11
CA ASP A 90 -0.39 15.52 0.16
C ASP A 90 -0.89 14.30 0.91
N ALA A 91 -1.83 14.49 1.85
CA ALA A 91 -2.45 13.38 2.56
C ALA A 91 -3.20 12.46 1.59
N VAL A 92 -3.96 13.02 0.66
CA VAL A 92 -4.70 12.26 -0.36
C VAL A 92 -3.75 11.52 -1.28
N VAL A 93 -2.76 12.21 -1.83
CA VAL A 93 -1.79 11.63 -2.79
C VAL A 93 -1.01 10.49 -2.14
N ASN A 94 -0.48 10.70 -0.95
CA ASN A 94 0.35 9.70 -0.27
C ASN A 94 -0.49 8.51 0.21
N GLY A 95 -1.69 8.75 0.71
CA GLY A 95 -2.61 7.67 1.06
C GLY A 95 -2.97 6.80 -0.16
N ASN A 96 -3.25 7.46 -1.29
CA ASN A 96 -3.57 6.76 -2.53
C ASN A 96 -2.38 6.00 -3.11
N MET A 97 -1.15 6.46 -2.84
CA MET A 97 0.06 5.74 -3.22
C MET A 97 0.12 4.38 -2.52
N LEU A 98 -0.18 4.34 -1.22
CA LEU A 98 -0.24 3.09 -0.47
C LEU A 98 -1.40 2.20 -0.94
N ARG A 99 -2.55 2.79 -1.25
CA ARG A 99 -3.69 2.05 -1.82
C ARG A 99 -3.35 1.45 -3.18
N SER A 100 -2.59 2.17 -4.00
CA SER A 100 -2.12 1.69 -5.30
C SER A 100 -1.30 0.39 -5.16
N PHE A 101 -0.42 0.33 -4.17
CA PHE A 101 0.32 -0.90 -3.88
C PHE A 101 -0.63 -2.09 -3.66
N LEU A 102 -1.68 -1.90 -2.88
CA LEU A 102 -2.65 -2.96 -2.60
C LEU A 102 -3.47 -3.33 -3.84
N VAL A 103 -3.93 -2.34 -4.59
CA VAL A 103 -4.72 -2.56 -5.81
C VAL A 103 -3.92 -3.39 -6.82
N HIS A 104 -2.65 -3.06 -7.03
CA HIS A 104 -1.78 -3.78 -7.96
C HIS A 104 -1.30 -5.14 -7.42
N ASN A 105 -1.71 -5.49 -6.21
CA ASN A 105 -1.56 -6.82 -5.62
C ASN A 105 -2.90 -7.56 -5.50
N GLY A 106 -3.91 -7.09 -6.23
CA GLY A 106 -5.20 -7.77 -6.34
C GLY A 106 -6.20 -7.44 -5.23
N ILE A 107 -5.94 -6.40 -4.44
CA ILE A 107 -6.83 -5.99 -3.35
C ILE A 107 -7.48 -4.67 -3.72
N PHE A 108 -8.77 -4.69 -4.05
CA PHE A 108 -9.47 -3.47 -4.42
C PHE A 108 -9.74 -2.61 -3.18
N ILE A 109 -9.14 -1.42 -3.15
CA ILE A 109 -9.39 -0.37 -2.17
C ILE A 109 -9.56 0.92 -2.96
N GLN A 110 -10.67 1.61 -2.74
CA GLN A 110 -10.96 2.84 -3.47
C GLN A 110 -10.07 3.99 -2.96
N GLY A 111 -9.41 4.68 -3.89
CA GLY A 111 -8.65 5.88 -3.58
C GLY A 111 -9.55 7.06 -3.19
N ARG A 112 -8.95 8.05 -2.55
CA ARG A 112 -9.62 9.29 -2.19
C ARG A 112 -9.49 10.32 -3.31
N ALA A 113 -10.53 11.11 -3.51
CA ALA A 113 -10.49 12.24 -4.42
C ALA A 113 -10.07 13.51 -3.65
N TRP A 114 -9.22 14.31 -4.26
CA TRP A 114 -8.91 15.63 -3.73
C TRP A 114 -10.02 16.60 -4.13
N ARG A 115 -10.55 17.31 -3.16
CA ARG A 115 -11.65 18.26 -3.36
C ARG A 115 -11.30 19.62 -2.74
N GLY A 116 -10.06 20.02 -2.92
CA GLY A 116 -9.57 21.29 -2.38
C GLY A 116 -10.25 22.53 -2.94
#